data_12c09594b26af72c1825ac498aeb9736
#
_entry.id   12c09594b26af72c1825ac498aeb9736
#
_cell.length_a   1.000
_cell.length_b   1.000
_cell.length_c   1.000
_cell.angle_alpha   90.00
_cell.angle_beta   90.00
_cell.angle_gamma   90.00
#
_symmetry.space_group_name_H-M   'P 1'
#
loop_
_entity.id
_entity.type
_entity.pdbx_description
1 polymer ?
#
loop_
_entity_poly.entity_id
_entity_poly.type
_entity_poly.pdbx_seq_one_letter_code
_entity_poly.pdbx_strand_id
1 'polypeptide(L)'
;STMNVFRSLGVRIDGPVDGRVTVHGVGVDGLKGSSGPLDCGNAGTAMRLFMGLLSAQGFDSELIGDESLMRRPMERVAKPLRAMGAQIDTQDGRPPVQIRGGAALRGLRYEMPVASAQVKSAVLLAGLYAEGETTVVEPAVTRDHTERMLQSFGVEVLARGGTVTVRPPARLEASRIAVPGDFSSAAFFIVA
;
A
#
# COMPACT_ATOMS: atom_id res chain seq x y z
N SER A 1 1.05 10.92 -10.06
CA SER A 1 0.38 10.88 -8.74
C SER A 1 1.26 10.25 -7.66
N THR A 2 1.66 8.95 -7.75
CA THR A 2 2.39 8.24 -6.67
C THR A 2 3.66 8.96 -6.20
N MET A 3 4.52 9.43 -7.13
CA MET A 3 5.74 10.19 -6.76
C MET A 3 5.41 11.50 -6.02
N ASN A 4 4.34 12.18 -6.43
CA ASN A 4 3.95 13.43 -5.77
C ASN A 4 3.46 13.19 -4.35
N VAL A 5 2.69 12.11 -4.12
CA VAL A 5 2.30 11.72 -2.76
C VAL A 5 3.53 11.47 -1.89
N PHE A 6 4.52 10.71 -2.36
CA PHE A 6 5.75 10.50 -1.58
C PHE A 6 6.55 11.78 -1.37
N ARG A 7 6.60 12.70 -2.35
CA ARG A 7 7.21 14.02 -2.15
C ARG A 7 6.51 14.83 -1.06
N SER A 8 5.17 14.83 -1.05
CA SER A 8 4.39 15.46 0.03
C SER A 8 4.63 14.81 1.39
N LEU A 9 4.99 13.53 1.42
CA LEU A 9 5.39 12.81 2.63
C LEU A 9 6.89 12.96 2.98
N GLY A 10 7.58 13.93 2.38
CA GLY A 10 8.97 14.26 2.70
C GLY A 10 10.03 13.42 2.00
N VAL A 11 9.66 12.56 1.07
CA VAL A 11 10.62 11.76 0.30
C VAL A 11 11.20 12.59 -0.83
N ARG A 12 12.53 12.74 -0.86
CA ARG A 12 13.20 13.39 -1.99
C ARG A 12 13.22 12.43 -3.18
N ILE A 13 12.66 12.89 -4.30
CA ILE A 13 12.62 12.15 -5.57
C ILE A 13 13.12 13.06 -6.68
N ASP A 14 14.29 12.72 -7.22
CA ASP A 14 14.90 13.42 -8.35
C ASP A 14 14.46 12.78 -9.67
N GLY A 15 14.14 13.60 -10.64
CA GLY A 15 13.66 13.13 -11.95
C GLY A 15 12.13 13.14 -12.12
N PRO A 16 11.61 12.56 -13.22
CA PRO A 16 12.36 11.79 -14.24
C PRO A 16 13.26 12.66 -15.12
N VAL A 17 14.49 12.18 -15.35
CA VAL A 17 15.40 12.73 -16.35
C VAL A 17 15.88 11.56 -17.20
N ASP A 18 15.69 11.63 -18.50
CA ASP A 18 16.03 10.55 -19.47
C ASP A 18 15.46 9.16 -19.04
N GLY A 19 14.22 9.16 -18.56
CA GLY A 19 13.55 7.95 -18.09
C GLY A 19 14.04 7.42 -16.73
N ARG A 20 14.93 8.12 -16.05
CA ARG A 20 15.49 7.73 -14.75
C ARG A 20 14.87 8.53 -13.61
N VAL A 21 14.64 7.86 -12.51
CA VAL A 21 14.15 8.44 -11.27
C VAL A 21 15.05 7.95 -10.13
N THR A 22 15.50 8.86 -9.29
CA THR A 22 16.21 8.53 -8.05
C THR A 22 15.35 8.82 -6.85
N VAL A 23 15.07 7.82 -6.05
CA VAL A 23 14.31 7.94 -4.81
C VAL A 23 15.28 7.86 -3.64
N HIS A 24 15.34 8.91 -2.82
CA HIS A 24 16.12 8.91 -1.59
C HIS A 24 15.26 8.34 -0.46
N GLY A 25 15.42 7.04 -0.18
CA GLY A 25 14.66 6.35 0.84
C GLY A 25 14.85 6.97 2.22
N VAL A 26 13.77 7.00 2.99
CA VAL A 26 13.74 7.63 4.33
C VAL A 26 13.64 6.60 5.46
N GLY A 27 13.73 5.31 5.14
CA GLY A 27 13.54 4.22 6.11
C GLY A 27 12.08 4.02 6.51
N VAL A 28 11.86 3.17 7.49
CA VAL A 28 10.51 2.75 7.93
C VAL A 28 9.79 3.91 8.61
N ASP A 29 10.50 4.71 9.41
CA ASP A 29 9.95 5.78 10.26
C ASP A 29 10.21 7.19 9.72
N GLY A 30 10.74 7.33 8.50
CA GLY A 30 11.19 8.61 7.99
C GLY A 30 10.17 9.41 7.18
N LEU A 31 8.95 8.90 6.99
CA LEU A 31 7.88 9.65 6.36
C LEU A 31 7.41 10.80 7.28
N LYS A 32 6.98 11.90 6.67
CA LYS A 32 6.51 13.11 7.37
C LYS A 32 5.07 13.41 6.96
N GLY A 33 4.31 13.94 7.91
CA GLY A 33 2.95 14.42 7.63
C GLY A 33 2.94 15.50 6.54
N SER A 34 1.98 15.42 5.65
CA SER A 34 1.74 16.44 4.63
C SER A 34 0.98 17.63 5.21
N SER A 35 1.23 18.83 4.69
CA SER A 35 0.47 20.04 5.05
C SER A 35 -0.94 20.10 4.45
N GLY A 36 -1.29 19.18 3.59
CA GLY A 36 -2.60 19.11 2.94
C GLY A 36 -2.91 17.70 2.44
N PRO A 37 -4.07 17.54 1.78
CA PRO A 37 -4.49 16.26 1.25
C PRO A 37 -3.47 15.64 0.28
N LEU A 38 -3.37 14.34 0.29
CA LEU A 38 -2.52 13.53 -0.58
C LEU A 38 -3.31 13.14 -1.84
N ASP A 39 -3.05 13.84 -2.94
CA ASP A 39 -3.76 13.61 -4.20
C ASP A 39 -3.18 12.40 -4.96
N CYS A 40 -3.97 11.35 -5.03
CA CYS A 40 -3.68 10.13 -5.77
C CYS A 40 -4.06 10.20 -7.27
N GLY A 41 -4.64 11.31 -7.76
CA GLY A 41 -5.15 11.44 -9.12
C GLY A 41 -6.16 10.33 -9.43
N ASN A 42 -5.94 9.55 -10.50
CA ASN A 42 -6.77 8.37 -10.83
C ASN A 42 -6.17 7.05 -10.32
N ALA A 43 -5.10 7.07 -9.51
CA ALA A 43 -4.36 5.88 -9.12
C ALA A 43 -5.02 5.12 -7.95
N GLY A 44 -6.10 4.40 -8.21
CA GLY A 44 -6.83 3.65 -7.20
C GLY A 44 -6.02 2.55 -6.51
N THR A 45 -5.07 1.93 -7.20
CA THR A 45 -4.12 1.00 -6.58
C THR A 45 -3.23 1.72 -5.58
N ALA A 46 -2.64 2.85 -5.99
CA ALA A 46 -1.77 3.64 -5.09
C ALA A 46 -2.53 4.07 -3.83
N MET A 47 -3.75 4.62 -3.96
CA MET A 47 -4.56 5.01 -2.82
C MET A 47 -4.77 3.87 -1.82
N ARG A 48 -5.10 2.67 -2.31
CA ARG A 48 -5.33 1.50 -1.45
C ARG A 48 -4.06 1.03 -0.73
N LEU A 49 -2.92 1.06 -1.41
CA LEU A 49 -1.64 0.71 -0.81
C LEU A 49 -1.20 1.78 0.21
N PHE A 50 -1.43 3.07 -0.09
CA PHE A 50 -1.21 4.16 0.86
C PHE A 50 -2.07 4.04 2.11
N MET A 51 -3.32 3.57 2.00
CA MET A 51 -4.13 3.29 3.19
C MET A 51 -3.41 2.32 4.14
N GLY A 52 -2.80 1.25 3.62
CA GLY A 52 -2.01 0.32 4.42
C GLY A 52 -0.77 0.97 5.04
N LEU A 53 0.03 1.65 4.23
CA LEU A 53 1.27 2.29 4.67
C LEU A 53 1.03 3.40 5.70
N LEU A 54 0.04 4.25 5.46
CA LEU A 54 -0.23 5.43 6.29
C LEU A 54 -0.94 5.08 7.60
N SER A 55 -1.63 3.95 7.67
CA SER A 55 -2.30 3.49 8.90
C SER A 55 -1.35 3.29 10.09
N ALA A 56 -0.06 3.12 9.82
CA ALA A 56 0.96 2.89 10.85
C ALA A 56 1.80 4.14 11.16
N GLN A 57 1.57 5.26 10.48
CA GLN A 57 2.39 6.46 10.66
C GLN A 57 1.94 7.28 11.87
N GLY A 58 2.86 8.07 12.43
CA GLY A 58 2.61 8.91 13.62
C GLY A 58 1.88 10.23 13.32
N PHE A 59 1.36 10.43 12.11
CA PHE A 59 0.71 11.68 11.67
C PHE A 59 -0.60 11.38 10.93
N ASP A 60 -1.50 12.36 10.97
CA ASP A 60 -2.77 12.30 10.25
C ASP A 60 -2.57 12.46 8.75
N SER A 61 -3.42 11.81 7.96
CA SER A 61 -3.38 11.87 6.49
C SER A 61 -4.78 11.89 5.91
N GLU A 62 -4.95 12.60 4.80
CA GLU A 62 -6.15 12.57 3.99
C GLU A 62 -5.79 12.19 2.54
N LEU A 63 -6.44 11.14 2.02
CA LEU A 63 -6.27 10.70 0.64
C LEU A 63 -7.45 11.15 -0.20
N ILE A 64 -7.15 11.84 -1.28
CA ILE A 64 -8.11 12.30 -2.29
C ILE A 64 -7.69 11.84 -3.68
N GLY A 65 -8.53 12.06 -4.66
CA GLY A 65 -8.22 11.79 -6.06
C GLY A 65 -9.15 12.54 -7.01
N ASP A 66 -9.06 12.22 -8.29
CA ASP A 66 -9.97 12.78 -9.28
C ASP A 66 -11.42 12.29 -9.10
N GLU A 67 -12.33 12.86 -9.86
CA GLU A 67 -13.76 12.54 -9.80
C GLU A 67 -14.04 11.02 -9.97
N SER A 68 -13.27 10.34 -10.82
CA SER A 68 -13.42 8.90 -11.03
C SER A 68 -12.95 8.10 -9.81
N LEU A 69 -11.81 8.47 -9.22
CA LEU A 69 -11.28 7.80 -8.03
C LEU A 69 -12.16 8.05 -6.80
N MET A 70 -12.71 9.25 -6.65
CA MET A 70 -13.61 9.61 -5.56
C MET A 70 -14.89 8.77 -5.52
N ARG A 71 -15.28 8.14 -6.62
CA ARG A 71 -16.43 7.23 -6.68
C ARG A 71 -16.10 5.78 -6.35
N ARG A 72 -14.80 5.42 -6.27
CA ARG A 72 -14.39 4.02 -6.08
C ARG A 72 -14.52 3.57 -4.62
N PRO A 73 -14.98 2.33 -4.36
CA PRO A 73 -15.11 1.82 -3.01
C PRO A 73 -13.74 1.58 -2.37
N MET A 74 -13.57 2.09 -1.14
CA MET A 74 -12.37 1.92 -0.29
C MET A 74 -12.66 1.08 0.95
N GLU A 75 -13.92 0.86 1.30
CA GLU A 75 -14.32 0.17 2.53
C GLU A 75 -13.74 -1.24 2.64
N ARG A 76 -13.60 -1.95 1.51
CA ARG A 76 -12.99 -3.28 1.50
C ARG A 76 -11.52 -3.30 1.95
N VAL A 77 -10.83 -2.14 1.89
CA VAL A 77 -9.48 -1.96 2.41
C VAL A 77 -9.52 -1.39 3.83
N ALA A 78 -10.39 -0.42 4.08
CA ALA A 78 -10.52 0.20 5.40
C ALA A 78 -10.92 -0.82 6.48
N LYS A 79 -11.84 -1.74 6.15
CA LYS A 79 -12.34 -2.74 7.10
C LYS A 79 -11.22 -3.60 7.73
N PRO A 80 -10.37 -4.31 6.99
CA PRO A 80 -9.28 -5.08 7.59
C PRO A 80 -8.26 -4.20 8.31
N LEU A 81 -7.95 -3.00 7.81
CA LEU A 81 -7.02 -2.09 8.48
C LEU A 81 -7.58 -1.60 9.83
N ARG A 82 -8.88 -1.29 9.91
CA ARG A 82 -9.54 -1.00 11.20
C ARG A 82 -9.50 -2.19 12.15
N ALA A 83 -9.63 -3.42 11.64
CA ALA A 83 -9.49 -4.62 12.44
C ALA A 83 -8.05 -4.81 12.99
N MET A 84 -7.04 -4.25 12.31
CA MET A 84 -5.67 -4.17 12.82
C MET A 84 -5.48 -3.07 13.89
N GLY A 85 -6.46 -2.19 14.09
CA GLY A 85 -6.39 -1.06 15.02
C GLY A 85 -6.24 0.31 14.36
N ALA A 86 -6.18 0.39 13.02
CA ALA A 86 -6.11 1.67 12.32
C ALA A 86 -7.39 2.50 12.53
N GLN A 87 -7.23 3.80 12.65
CA GLN A 87 -8.34 4.76 12.72
C GLN A 87 -8.54 5.39 11.34
N ILE A 88 -9.52 4.88 10.59
CA ILE A 88 -9.79 5.27 9.21
C ILE A 88 -11.24 5.67 9.06
N ASP A 89 -11.48 6.87 8.55
CA ASP A 89 -12.80 7.37 8.18
C ASP A 89 -12.92 7.47 6.65
N THR A 90 -14.10 7.17 6.14
CA THR A 90 -14.43 7.24 4.71
C THR A 90 -15.79 7.90 4.54
N GLN A 91 -16.01 8.55 3.42
CA GLN A 91 -17.33 9.10 3.09
C GLN A 91 -18.17 8.03 2.35
N ASP A 92 -19.09 7.42 3.06
CA ASP A 92 -19.94 6.33 2.52
C ASP A 92 -19.12 5.19 1.88
N GLY A 93 -18.00 4.82 2.51
CA GLY A 93 -17.11 3.78 2.01
C GLY A 93 -16.21 4.19 0.83
N ARG A 94 -16.12 5.49 0.52
CA ARG A 94 -15.41 6.11 -0.59
C ARG A 94 -14.44 7.19 -0.10
N PRO A 95 -13.53 7.69 -0.96
CA PRO A 95 -12.76 8.88 -0.61
C PRO A 95 -13.65 10.13 -0.41
N PRO A 96 -13.17 11.16 0.32
CA PRO A 96 -11.87 11.21 0.94
C PRO A 96 -11.68 10.15 2.01
N VAL A 97 -10.45 9.62 2.12
CA VAL A 97 -10.09 8.68 3.18
C VAL A 97 -9.24 9.43 4.19
N GLN A 98 -9.74 9.55 5.41
CA GLN A 98 -9.02 10.17 6.52
C GLN A 98 -8.42 9.07 7.39
N ILE A 99 -7.14 9.19 7.69
CA ILE A 99 -6.38 8.25 8.50
C ILE A 99 -5.75 9.02 9.65
N ARG A 100 -6.09 8.66 10.88
CA ARG A 100 -5.49 9.25 12.08
C ARG A 100 -4.19 8.53 12.41
N GLY A 101 -3.15 9.29 12.67
CA GLY A 101 -1.84 8.80 13.03
C GLY A 101 -1.75 8.26 14.45
N GLY A 102 -0.64 7.56 14.72
CA GLY A 102 -0.31 7.07 16.05
C GLY A 102 -1.06 5.82 16.49
N ALA A 103 -1.76 5.13 15.59
CA ALA A 103 -2.40 3.86 15.91
C ALA A 103 -1.35 2.76 16.11
N ALA A 104 -1.44 2.03 17.24
CA ALA A 104 -0.67 0.82 17.46
C ALA A 104 -1.35 -0.35 16.73
N LEU A 105 -0.82 -0.70 15.56
CA LEU A 105 -1.36 -1.79 14.78
C LEU A 105 -1.02 -3.16 15.39
N ARG A 106 -1.96 -4.09 15.29
CA ARG A 106 -1.76 -5.49 15.70
C ARG A 106 -1.93 -6.39 14.48
N GLY A 107 -1.08 -7.37 14.38
CA GLY A 107 -1.20 -8.44 13.39
C GLY A 107 -2.52 -9.18 13.56
N LEU A 108 -3.08 -9.65 12.44
CA LEU A 108 -4.31 -10.44 12.46
C LEU A 108 -4.26 -11.53 11.39
N ARG A 109 -5.14 -12.49 11.54
CA ARG A 109 -5.51 -13.41 10.46
C ARG A 109 -6.78 -12.87 9.78
N TYR A 110 -6.63 -12.42 8.54
CA TYR A 110 -7.74 -11.88 7.74
C TYR A 110 -8.14 -12.83 6.62
N GLU A 111 -9.35 -13.36 6.69
CA GLU A 111 -9.94 -14.15 5.61
C GLU A 111 -10.69 -13.21 4.67
N MET A 112 -10.16 -13.07 3.45
CA MET A 112 -10.77 -12.17 2.47
C MET A 112 -12.08 -12.77 1.94
N PRO A 113 -13.19 -12.03 1.98
CA PRO A 113 -14.47 -12.51 1.42
C PRO A 113 -14.43 -12.58 -0.12
N VAL A 114 -13.59 -11.76 -0.74
CA VAL A 114 -13.41 -11.69 -2.20
C VAL A 114 -11.93 -11.52 -2.52
N ALA A 115 -11.44 -12.29 -3.48
CA ALA A 115 -10.04 -12.22 -3.92
C ALA A 115 -9.67 -10.81 -4.42
N SER A 116 -8.62 -10.22 -3.84
CA SER A 116 -8.15 -8.89 -4.21
C SER A 116 -6.68 -8.69 -3.86
N ALA A 117 -5.81 -8.66 -4.86
CA ALA A 117 -4.39 -8.37 -4.67
C ALA A 117 -4.15 -7.01 -3.97
N GLN A 118 -5.00 -6.01 -4.21
CA GLN A 118 -4.85 -4.68 -3.62
C GLN A 118 -5.18 -4.68 -2.11
N VAL A 119 -6.23 -5.40 -1.70
CA VAL A 119 -6.57 -5.56 -0.28
C VAL A 119 -5.46 -6.33 0.43
N LYS A 120 -5.00 -7.45 -0.16
CA LYS A 120 -3.87 -8.21 0.35
C LYS A 120 -2.64 -7.31 0.54
N SER A 121 -2.22 -6.61 -0.51
CA SER A 121 -1.05 -5.72 -0.46
C SER A 121 -1.17 -4.64 0.61
N ALA A 122 -2.33 -4.00 0.77
CA ALA A 122 -2.55 -2.99 1.79
C ALA A 122 -2.40 -3.56 3.21
N VAL A 123 -2.99 -4.74 3.46
CA VAL A 123 -2.89 -5.42 4.76
C VAL A 123 -1.46 -5.89 5.05
N LEU A 124 -0.75 -6.42 4.05
CA LEU A 124 0.65 -6.83 4.20
C LEU A 124 1.57 -5.63 4.49
N LEU A 125 1.36 -4.48 3.81
CA LEU A 125 2.12 -3.25 4.07
C LEU A 125 1.87 -2.72 5.49
N ALA A 126 0.63 -2.71 5.96
CA ALA A 126 0.31 -2.37 7.35
C ALA A 126 0.95 -3.37 8.33
N GLY A 127 0.98 -4.65 7.96
CA GLY A 127 1.59 -5.74 8.73
C GLY A 127 3.10 -5.58 8.97
N LEU A 128 3.81 -4.79 8.15
CA LEU A 128 5.23 -4.49 8.39
C LEU A 128 5.47 -3.67 9.66
N TYR A 129 4.45 -2.99 10.16
CA TYR A 129 4.49 -2.13 11.34
C TYR A 129 3.70 -2.70 12.52
N ALA A 130 2.96 -3.79 12.30
CA ALA A 130 2.05 -4.33 13.31
C ALA A 130 2.80 -5.11 14.39
N GLU A 131 2.28 -5.13 15.61
CA GLU A 131 2.74 -6.06 16.64
C GLU A 131 2.24 -7.48 16.29
N GLY A 132 3.18 -8.42 16.11
CA GLY A 132 2.87 -9.80 15.76
C GLY A 132 2.70 -10.05 14.24
N GLU A 133 2.37 -11.29 13.91
CA GLU A 133 2.25 -11.74 12.51
C GLU A 133 0.94 -11.27 11.89
N THR A 134 1.00 -10.90 10.61
CA THR A 134 -0.19 -10.61 9.81
C THR A 134 -0.36 -11.68 8.74
N THR A 135 -1.50 -12.36 8.76
CA THR A 135 -1.84 -13.42 7.81
C THR A 135 -3.06 -13.03 6.98
N VAL A 136 -2.96 -13.13 5.67
CA VAL A 136 -4.08 -12.97 4.75
C VAL A 136 -4.40 -14.31 4.10
N VAL A 137 -5.68 -14.68 4.10
CA VAL A 137 -6.19 -15.87 3.42
C VAL A 137 -7.04 -15.45 2.24
N GLU A 138 -6.66 -15.88 1.06
CA GLU A 138 -7.33 -15.57 -0.20
C GLU A 138 -8.30 -16.70 -0.58
N PRO A 139 -9.54 -16.38 -0.98
CA PRO A 139 -10.48 -17.42 -1.50
C PRO A 139 -10.05 -17.95 -2.87
N ALA A 140 -9.26 -17.17 -3.61
CA ALA A 140 -8.59 -17.57 -4.85
C ALA A 140 -7.27 -16.82 -4.95
N VAL A 141 -6.22 -17.47 -5.41
CA VAL A 141 -4.87 -16.90 -5.52
C VAL A 141 -4.87 -15.68 -6.44
N THR A 142 -4.34 -14.58 -5.95
CA THR A 142 -4.16 -13.35 -6.72
C THR A 142 -2.68 -13.09 -7.02
N ARG A 143 -2.38 -11.96 -7.72
CA ARG A 143 -1.01 -11.54 -8.03
C ARG A 143 -0.16 -11.46 -6.76
N ASP A 144 1.07 -11.96 -6.82
CA ASP A 144 2.02 -12.12 -5.71
C ASP A 144 3.18 -11.11 -5.73
N HIS A 145 3.01 -9.98 -6.42
CA HIS A 145 4.09 -8.99 -6.59
C HIS A 145 4.57 -8.39 -5.28
N THR A 146 3.65 -8.12 -4.35
CA THR A 146 3.99 -7.56 -3.04
C THR A 146 4.80 -8.56 -2.22
N GLU A 147 4.40 -9.81 -2.20
CA GLU A 147 5.10 -10.89 -1.50
C GLU A 147 6.53 -11.04 -2.00
N ARG A 148 6.71 -11.12 -3.32
CA ARG A 148 8.04 -11.22 -3.96
C ARG A 148 8.92 -10.02 -3.66
N MET A 149 8.35 -8.81 -3.73
CA MET A 149 9.07 -7.59 -3.40
C MET A 149 9.51 -7.56 -1.94
N LEU A 150 8.60 -7.87 -1.02
CA LEU A 150 8.91 -7.91 0.40
C LEU A 150 10.01 -8.94 0.71
N GLN A 151 9.95 -10.12 0.11
CA GLN A 151 11.04 -11.13 0.21
C GLN A 151 12.38 -10.58 -0.31
N SER A 152 12.36 -9.85 -1.45
CA SER A 152 13.57 -9.22 -1.98
C SER A 152 14.14 -8.15 -1.07
N PHE A 153 13.34 -7.55 -0.22
CA PHE A 153 13.75 -6.58 0.81
C PHE A 153 14.08 -7.22 2.16
N GLY A 154 14.20 -8.55 2.23
CA GLY A 154 14.57 -9.27 3.45
C GLY A 154 13.43 -9.51 4.43
N VAL A 155 12.18 -9.23 4.05
CA VAL A 155 11.02 -9.52 4.91
C VAL A 155 10.72 -11.02 4.91
N GLU A 156 10.48 -11.58 6.08
CA GLU A 156 9.99 -12.96 6.20
C GLU A 156 8.53 -13.04 5.71
N VAL A 157 8.34 -13.62 4.53
CA VAL A 157 7.03 -13.84 3.91
C VAL A 157 6.83 -15.33 3.65
N LEU A 158 5.84 -15.90 4.28
CA LEU A 158 5.42 -17.30 4.08
C LEU A 158 4.16 -17.31 3.22
N ALA A 159 4.28 -17.78 1.97
CA ALA A 159 3.15 -17.88 1.05
C ALA A 159 2.89 -19.36 0.70
N ARG A 160 1.72 -19.88 1.04
CA ARG A 160 1.34 -21.28 0.79
C ARG A 160 -0.17 -21.43 0.62
N GLY A 161 -0.61 -22.01 -0.50
CA GLY A 161 -2.01 -22.41 -0.68
C GLY A 161 -3.04 -21.28 -0.50
N GLY A 162 -2.77 -20.09 -1.04
CA GLY A 162 -3.66 -18.93 -0.88
C GLY A 162 -3.58 -18.26 0.51
N THR A 163 -2.65 -18.68 1.36
CA THR A 163 -2.36 -18.04 2.65
C THR A 163 -1.02 -17.34 2.57
N VAL A 164 -0.97 -16.07 2.97
CA VAL A 164 0.24 -15.26 3.00
C VAL A 164 0.41 -14.68 4.39
N THR A 165 1.56 -14.93 5.01
CA THR A 165 1.92 -14.40 6.33
C THR A 165 3.17 -13.55 6.22
N VAL A 166 3.15 -12.36 6.83
CA VAL A 166 4.32 -11.50 7.00
C VAL A 166 4.62 -11.30 8.47
N ARG A 167 5.93 -11.20 8.78
CA ARG A 167 6.44 -10.78 10.08
C ARG A 167 7.08 -9.42 9.95
N PRO A 168 6.85 -8.50 10.91
CA PRO A 168 7.51 -7.21 10.92
C PRO A 168 9.03 -7.38 10.88
N PRO A 169 9.74 -6.79 9.91
CA PRO A 169 11.19 -6.88 9.85
C PRO A 169 11.82 -5.86 10.80
N ALA A 170 13.00 -6.19 11.33
CA ALA A 170 13.80 -5.20 12.06
C ALA A 170 14.26 -4.05 11.16
N ARG A 171 14.47 -4.33 9.87
CA ARG A 171 14.81 -3.36 8.82
C ARG A 171 14.49 -3.94 7.45
N LEU A 172 14.35 -3.07 6.46
CA LEU A 172 14.31 -3.46 5.05
C LEU A 172 15.72 -3.40 4.45
N GLU A 173 16.04 -4.35 3.60
CA GLU A 173 17.33 -4.42 2.90
C GLU A 173 17.19 -3.90 1.46
N ALA A 174 18.18 -3.14 1.00
CA ALA A 174 18.18 -2.67 -0.38
C ALA A 174 18.34 -3.84 -1.35
N SER A 175 17.56 -3.85 -2.42
CA SER A 175 17.59 -4.90 -3.44
C SER A 175 17.48 -4.31 -4.85
N ARG A 176 18.00 -5.04 -5.84
CA ARG A 176 17.83 -4.71 -7.25
C ARG A 176 16.54 -5.37 -7.75
N ILE A 177 15.59 -4.56 -8.20
CA ILE A 177 14.30 -5.02 -8.72
C ILE A 177 14.21 -4.69 -10.20
N ALA A 178 13.98 -5.71 -11.03
CA ALA A 178 13.60 -5.55 -12.43
C ALA A 178 12.07 -5.57 -12.53
N VAL A 179 11.47 -4.42 -12.81
CA VAL A 179 10.02 -4.32 -12.99
C VAL A 179 9.67 -4.80 -14.39
N PRO A 180 8.86 -5.86 -14.55
CA PRO A 180 8.43 -6.33 -15.86
C PRO A 180 7.49 -5.32 -16.54
N GLY A 181 7.39 -5.43 -17.88
CA GLY A 181 6.41 -4.65 -18.63
C GLY A 181 4.97 -4.97 -18.19
N ASP A 182 4.09 -3.96 -18.26
CA ASP A 182 2.66 -4.13 -17.97
C ASP A 182 1.93 -4.64 -19.20
N PHE A 183 1.54 -5.91 -19.17
CA PHE A 183 0.77 -6.53 -20.25
C PHE A 183 -0.56 -5.83 -20.50
N SER A 184 -1.22 -5.33 -19.44
CA SER A 184 -2.51 -4.62 -19.58
C SER A 184 -2.36 -3.32 -20.37
N SER A 185 -1.26 -2.58 -20.12
CA SER A 185 -0.94 -1.38 -20.90
C SER A 185 -0.51 -1.71 -22.34
N ALA A 186 0.20 -2.82 -22.53
CA ALA A 186 0.63 -3.28 -23.85
C ALA A 186 -0.55 -3.79 -24.71
N ALA A 187 -1.64 -4.24 -24.11
CA ALA A 187 -2.78 -4.82 -24.83
C ALA A 187 -3.36 -3.88 -25.88
N PHE A 188 -3.38 -2.57 -25.64
CA PHE A 188 -3.84 -1.57 -26.61
C PHE A 188 -3.00 -1.54 -27.89
N PHE A 189 -1.70 -1.83 -27.80
CA PHE A 189 -0.80 -1.91 -28.96
C PHE A 189 -0.82 -3.28 -29.63
N ILE A 190 -1.20 -4.34 -28.92
CA ILE A 190 -1.26 -5.71 -29.44
C ILE A 190 -2.54 -5.92 -30.28
N VAL A 191 -3.62 -5.20 -29.93
CA VAL A 191 -4.95 -5.37 -30.56
C VAL A 191 -5.20 -4.32 -31.67
N ALA A 192 -4.34 -3.30 -31.78
CA ALA A 192 -4.39 -2.28 -32.83
C ALA A 192 -3.71 -2.75 -34.10
#